data_8d0780daf6b024ecd20f248da7f61f49
#
_entry.id   8d0780daf6b024ecd20f248da7f61f49
#
_cell.length_a   1.000
_cell.length_b   1.000
_cell.length_c   1.000
_cell.angle_alpha   90.00
_cell.angle_beta   90.00
_cell.angle_gamma   90.00
#
_symmetry.space_group_name_H-M   'P 1'
#
loop_
_entity.id
_entity.type
_entity.pdbx_description
1 polymer ?
#
loop_
_entity_poly.entity_id
_entity_poly.type
_entity_poly.pdbx_seq_one_letter_code
_entity_poly.pdbx_strand_id
1 'polypeptide(L)'
;MQGVEIAFAGRSNVGKSSLINALTGRKALARTSHTPGRTQELIFFSAGHGLTLVDMPGYGYAEAPKAKIAEWTALIHDYLRGRASLARVYVLVDARHGLKDADDSILGALGESAISHQIVLTKADAVKPAALTERIAGLKAKLAKRPAAFPEVLTTSSHDSAGIPELRAAIARLLGERRA
;
A
#
# COMPACT_ATOMS: atom_id res chain seq x y z
N MET A 1 -11.30 7.95 22.02
CA MET A 1 -10.69 8.38 20.75
C MET A 1 -10.74 7.22 19.79
N GLN A 2 -11.36 7.38 18.64
CA GLN A 2 -11.30 6.36 17.60
C GLN A 2 -9.83 6.27 17.12
N GLY A 3 -9.29 5.05 17.03
CA GLY A 3 -7.95 4.83 16.54
C GLY A 3 -7.83 5.25 15.07
N VAL A 4 -6.61 5.54 14.63
CA VAL A 4 -6.30 5.84 13.23
C VAL A 4 -5.88 4.55 12.53
N GLU A 5 -6.42 4.32 11.35
CA GLU A 5 -6.04 3.19 10.50
C GLU A 5 -5.24 3.66 9.29
N ILE A 6 -4.23 2.90 8.93
CA ILE A 6 -3.57 2.97 7.63
C ILE A 6 -3.61 1.58 7.01
N ALA A 7 -3.88 1.52 5.71
CA ALA A 7 -3.96 0.26 5.00
C ALA A 7 -2.83 0.13 3.98
N PHE A 8 -2.39 -1.10 3.74
CA PHE A 8 -1.43 -1.45 2.71
C PHE A 8 -2.11 -2.30 1.64
N ALA A 9 -2.06 -1.82 0.42
CA ALA A 9 -2.57 -2.50 -0.76
C ALA A 9 -1.43 -2.75 -1.74
N GLY A 10 -1.53 -3.79 -2.53
CA GLY A 10 -0.54 -4.08 -3.55
C GLY A 10 -0.84 -5.37 -4.29
N ARG A 11 -0.23 -5.53 -5.45
CA ARG A 11 -0.31 -6.78 -6.22
C ARG A 11 0.32 -7.93 -5.45
N SER A 12 -0.13 -9.15 -5.74
CA SER A 12 0.51 -10.36 -5.22
C SER A 12 2.02 -10.32 -5.50
N ASN A 13 2.82 -10.69 -4.50
CA ASN A 13 4.29 -10.68 -4.55
C ASN A 13 4.97 -9.31 -4.75
N VAL A 14 4.28 -8.22 -4.48
CA VAL A 14 4.87 -6.86 -4.52
C VAL A 14 5.89 -6.60 -3.39
N GLY A 15 5.86 -7.42 -2.34
CA GLY A 15 6.68 -7.25 -1.13
C GLY A 15 5.93 -6.64 0.05
N LYS A 16 4.59 -6.69 0.05
CA LYS A 16 3.74 -6.06 1.06
C LYS A 16 4.02 -6.61 2.48
N SER A 17 4.01 -7.91 2.66
CA SER A 17 4.30 -8.54 3.96
C SER A 17 5.72 -8.26 4.44
N SER A 18 6.70 -8.27 3.56
CA SER A 18 8.08 -7.91 3.88
C SER A 18 8.20 -6.45 4.31
N LEU A 19 7.47 -5.54 3.67
CA LEU A 19 7.43 -4.13 4.04
C LEU A 19 6.79 -3.93 5.41
N ILE A 20 5.66 -4.56 5.69
CA ILE A 20 4.97 -4.46 6.98
C ILE A 20 5.88 -4.99 8.10
N ASN A 21 6.57 -6.10 7.88
CA ASN A 21 7.53 -6.65 8.85
C ASN A 21 8.71 -5.69 9.09
N ALA A 22 9.28 -5.12 8.04
CA ALA A 22 10.36 -4.14 8.14
C ALA A 22 9.90 -2.86 8.86
N LEU A 23 8.71 -2.36 8.53
CA LEU A 23 8.12 -1.16 9.12
C LEU A 23 7.88 -1.30 10.63
N THR A 24 7.37 -2.45 11.05
CA THR A 24 7.05 -2.73 12.46
C THR A 24 8.24 -3.22 13.27
N GLY A 25 9.34 -3.59 12.62
CA GLY A 25 10.50 -4.22 13.27
C GLY A 25 10.20 -5.63 13.81
N ARG A 26 9.07 -6.22 13.43
CA ARG A 26 8.64 -7.55 13.90
C ARG A 26 8.82 -8.59 12.80
N LYS A 27 9.57 -9.63 13.09
CA LYS A 27 9.67 -10.79 12.21
C LYS A 27 8.34 -11.55 12.23
N ALA A 28 7.81 -11.88 11.06
CA ALA A 28 6.60 -12.68 10.87
C ALA A 28 5.29 -12.10 11.47
N LEU A 29 5.19 -10.78 11.65
CA LEU A 29 3.91 -10.13 11.96
C LEU A 29 2.93 -10.32 10.80
N ALA A 30 3.39 -9.99 9.58
CA ALA A 30 2.69 -10.31 8.35
C ALA A 30 3.28 -11.60 7.75
N ARG A 31 2.41 -12.52 7.33
CA ARG A 31 2.84 -13.78 6.74
C ARG A 31 3.35 -13.54 5.33
N THR A 32 4.64 -13.77 5.10
CA THR A 32 5.19 -13.85 3.76
C THR A 32 4.74 -15.16 3.12
N SER A 33 3.97 -15.08 2.03
CA SER A 33 3.55 -16.25 1.27
C SER A 33 4.10 -16.15 -0.15
N HIS A 34 4.80 -17.20 -0.59
CA HIS A 34 5.17 -17.36 -1.99
C HIS A 34 4.06 -17.98 -2.83
N THR A 35 2.95 -18.41 -2.19
CA THR A 35 1.80 -18.98 -2.86
C THR A 35 0.78 -17.88 -3.12
N PRO A 36 0.54 -17.53 -4.40
CA PRO A 36 -0.45 -16.52 -4.76
C PRO A 36 -1.86 -16.91 -4.30
N GLY A 37 -2.66 -15.92 -3.86
CA GLY A 37 -4.06 -16.10 -3.49
C GLY A 37 -4.31 -16.60 -2.05
N ARG A 38 -3.31 -16.59 -1.18
CA ARG A 38 -3.49 -17.04 0.23
C ARG A 38 -4.13 -16.02 1.16
N THR A 39 -3.99 -14.73 0.93
CA THR A 39 -4.58 -13.69 1.77
C THR A 39 -5.86 -13.20 1.08
N GLN A 40 -7.00 -13.71 1.49
CA GLN A 40 -8.33 -13.27 1.04
C GLN A 40 -9.05 -12.47 2.14
N GLU A 41 -8.38 -12.14 3.22
CA GLU A 41 -8.94 -11.46 4.38
C GLU A 41 -8.16 -10.18 4.67
N LEU A 42 -8.87 -9.21 5.26
CA LEU A 42 -8.26 -8.04 5.86
C LEU A 42 -7.64 -8.46 7.19
N ILE A 43 -6.36 -8.16 7.39
CA ILE A 43 -5.65 -8.47 8.63
C ILE A 43 -5.31 -7.17 9.35
N PHE A 44 -5.77 -7.05 10.59
CA PHE A 44 -5.57 -5.86 11.42
C PHE A 44 -4.46 -6.11 12.44
N PHE A 45 -3.51 -5.19 12.51
CA PHE A 45 -2.40 -5.22 13.46
C PHE A 45 -2.41 -3.96 14.31
N SER A 46 -2.39 -4.08 15.63
CA SER A 46 -2.16 -2.92 16.50
C SER A 46 -0.67 -2.55 16.49
N ALA A 47 -0.37 -1.32 16.09
CA ALA A 47 0.99 -0.79 16.10
C ALA A 47 1.28 0.07 17.34
N GLY A 48 0.35 0.13 18.30
CA GLY A 48 0.45 0.99 19.48
C GLY A 48 -0.01 2.43 19.22
N HIS A 49 -0.07 3.22 20.26
CA HIS A 49 -0.45 4.64 20.17
C HIS A 49 -1.75 4.93 19.37
N GLY A 50 -2.72 4.01 19.40
CA GLY A 50 -3.97 4.17 18.65
C GLY A 50 -3.84 4.03 17.13
N LEU A 51 -2.72 3.49 16.64
CA LEU A 51 -2.52 3.16 15.23
C LEU A 51 -2.82 1.69 14.96
N THR A 52 -3.66 1.45 13.96
CA THR A 52 -3.91 0.13 13.39
C THR A 52 -3.38 0.07 11.97
N LEU A 53 -2.57 -0.94 11.68
CA LEU A 53 -2.14 -1.29 10.33
C LEU A 53 -3.12 -2.31 9.76
N VAL A 54 -3.53 -2.13 8.52
CA VAL A 54 -4.42 -3.06 7.83
C VAL A 54 -3.72 -3.63 6.60
N ASP A 55 -3.49 -4.93 6.62
CA ASP A 55 -2.97 -5.66 5.48
C ASP A 55 -4.14 -6.09 4.59
N MET A 56 -4.23 -5.48 3.40
CA MET A 56 -5.26 -5.81 2.42
C MET A 56 -4.81 -7.01 1.58
N PRO A 57 -5.74 -7.87 1.12
CA PRO A 57 -5.37 -8.99 0.25
C PRO A 57 -4.71 -8.50 -1.04
N GLY A 58 -3.70 -9.25 -1.50
CA GLY A 58 -3.01 -8.96 -2.76
C GLY A 58 -3.95 -9.11 -3.96
N TYR A 59 -3.82 -8.23 -4.95
CA TYR A 59 -4.63 -8.23 -6.18
C TYR A 59 -3.79 -8.51 -7.43
N GLY A 60 -4.44 -8.52 -8.61
CA GLY A 60 -3.77 -8.64 -9.90
C GLY A 60 -3.22 -10.03 -10.20
N TYR A 61 -3.85 -11.05 -9.66
CA TYR A 61 -3.49 -12.42 -9.91
C TYR A 61 -4.12 -12.93 -11.22
N ALA A 62 -3.31 -13.11 -12.24
CA ALA A 62 -3.77 -13.42 -13.60
C ALA A 62 -4.52 -14.77 -13.73
N GLU A 63 -4.26 -15.70 -12.83
CA GLU A 63 -4.84 -17.04 -12.83
C GLU A 63 -5.99 -17.21 -11.83
N ALA A 64 -6.41 -16.15 -11.13
CA ALA A 64 -7.50 -16.25 -10.18
C ALA A 64 -8.84 -16.40 -10.91
N PRO A 65 -9.72 -17.30 -10.46
CA PRO A 65 -11.07 -17.39 -10.97
C PRO A 65 -11.81 -16.05 -10.87
N LYS A 66 -12.64 -15.71 -11.85
CA LYS A 66 -13.41 -14.46 -11.87
C LYS A 66 -14.24 -14.24 -10.59
N ALA A 67 -14.78 -15.31 -10.02
CA ALA A 67 -15.51 -15.27 -8.75
C ALA A 67 -14.66 -14.76 -7.59
N LYS A 68 -13.40 -15.20 -7.49
CA LYS A 68 -12.45 -14.73 -6.45
C LYS A 68 -12.07 -13.27 -6.62
N ILE A 69 -11.92 -12.81 -7.85
CA ILE A 69 -11.67 -11.39 -8.15
C ILE A 69 -12.85 -10.54 -7.70
N ALA A 70 -14.08 -10.99 -7.96
CA ALA A 70 -15.29 -10.30 -7.54
C ALA A 70 -15.43 -10.24 -6.01
N GLU A 71 -15.19 -11.35 -5.30
CA GLU A 71 -15.19 -11.41 -3.84
C GLU A 71 -14.15 -10.46 -3.23
N TRP A 72 -12.95 -10.47 -3.78
CA TRP A 72 -11.87 -9.58 -3.36
C TRP A 72 -12.25 -8.11 -3.57
N THR A 73 -12.80 -7.78 -4.74
CA THR A 73 -13.23 -6.42 -5.07
C THR A 73 -14.34 -5.96 -4.13
N ALA A 74 -15.33 -6.82 -3.85
CA ALA A 74 -16.40 -6.52 -2.91
C ALA A 74 -15.87 -6.26 -1.49
N LEU A 75 -14.97 -7.10 -0.99
CA LEU A 75 -14.34 -6.95 0.31
C LEU A 75 -13.61 -5.61 0.45
N ILE A 76 -12.86 -5.23 -0.57
CA ILE A 76 -12.16 -3.95 -0.60
C ILE A 76 -13.14 -2.78 -0.61
N HIS A 77 -14.15 -2.81 -1.47
CA HIS A 77 -15.16 -1.76 -1.52
C HIS A 77 -15.90 -1.60 -0.19
N ASP A 78 -16.28 -2.71 0.44
CA ASP A 78 -16.96 -2.69 1.74
C ASP A 78 -16.06 -2.12 2.84
N TYR A 79 -14.77 -2.49 2.85
CA TYR A 79 -13.81 -1.94 3.78
C TYR A 79 -13.59 -0.44 3.59
N LEU A 80 -13.49 0.01 2.35
CA LEU A 80 -13.20 1.41 2.02
C LEU A 80 -14.42 2.33 2.27
N ARG A 81 -15.64 1.81 2.15
CA ARG A 81 -16.85 2.61 2.31
C ARG A 81 -17.06 3.09 3.74
N GLY A 82 -17.10 4.42 3.90
CA GLY A 82 -17.52 5.05 5.15
C GLY A 82 -16.62 4.79 6.35
N ARG A 83 -15.38 4.33 6.15
CA ARG A 83 -14.47 4.04 7.24
C ARG A 83 -13.72 5.29 7.70
N ALA A 84 -14.36 6.01 8.64
CA ALA A 84 -13.84 7.28 9.17
C ALA A 84 -12.43 7.14 9.82
N SER A 85 -12.11 5.97 10.36
CA SER A 85 -10.80 5.67 10.96
C SER A 85 -9.67 5.53 9.95
N LEU A 86 -9.98 5.22 8.68
CA LEU A 86 -8.98 5.05 7.63
C LEU A 86 -8.42 6.40 7.18
N ALA A 87 -7.16 6.64 7.51
CA ALA A 87 -6.48 7.89 7.20
C ALA A 87 -5.85 7.90 5.81
N ARG A 88 -5.24 6.79 5.41
CA ARG A 88 -4.55 6.65 4.12
C ARG A 88 -4.36 5.20 3.73
N VAL A 89 -4.40 4.93 2.43
CA VAL A 89 -3.98 3.66 1.84
C VAL A 89 -2.61 3.85 1.19
N TYR A 90 -1.64 3.08 1.61
CA TYR A 90 -0.33 2.98 0.95
C TYR A 90 -0.42 1.91 -0.13
N VAL A 91 -0.32 2.33 -1.39
CA VAL A 91 -0.38 1.43 -2.54
C VAL A 91 1.05 1.08 -2.95
N LEU A 92 1.39 -0.19 -2.77
CA LEU A 92 2.72 -0.70 -3.05
C LEU A 92 2.84 -1.10 -4.52
N VAL A 93 3.88 -0.61 -5.16
CA VAL A 93 4.20 -0.87 -6.55
C VAL A 93 5.65 -1.34 -6.66
N ASP A 94 5.87 -2.43 -7.35
CA ASP A 94 7.23 -2.94 -7.59
C ASP A 94 8.01 -1.97 -8.48
N ALA A 95 9.10 -1.41 -7.96
CA ALA A 95 9.91 -0.43 -8.68
C ALA A 95 10.47 -0.95 -10.01
N ARG A 96 10.65 -2.26 -10.13
CA ARG A 96 11.15 -2.88 -11.37
C ARG A 96 10.16 -2.78 -12.53
N HIS A 97 8.86 -2.82 -12.23
CA HIS A 97 7.78 -2.91 -13.21
C HIS A 97 6.94 -1.63 -13.35
N GLY A 98 6.81 -0.84 -12.28
CA GLY A 98 5.92 0.32 -12.23
C GLY A 98 4.45 -0.06 -12.17
N LEU A 99 3.57 0.93 -12.40
CA LEU A 99 2.12 0.71 -12.39
C LEU A 99 1.69 -0.25 -13.48
N LYS A 100 0.79 -1.15 -13.12
CA LYS A 100 0.08 -2.07 -13.99
C LYS A 100 -1.42 -1.74 -13.99
N ASP A 101 -2.18 -2.31 -14.93
CA ASP A 101 -3.61 -2.07 -15.05
C ASP A 101 -4.39 -2.38 -13.78
N ALA A 102 -3.99 -3.42 -13.05
CA ALA A 102 -4.58 -3.76 -11.76
C ALA A 102 -4.34 -2.67 -10.70
N ASP A 103 -3.18 -2.03 -10.70
CA ASP A 103 -2.87 -0.90 -9.82
C ASP A 103 -3.72 0.31 -10.19
N ASP A 104 -3.86 0.62 -11.48
CA ASP A 104 -4.72 1.71 -11.96
C ASP A 104 -6.18 1.52 -11.55
N SER A 105 -6.68 0.30 -11.58
CA SER A 105 -8.04 -0.05 -11.11
C SER A 105 -8.23 0.26 -9.63
N ILE A 106 -7.26 -0.09 -8.79
CA ILE A 106 -7.28 0.22 -7.35
C ILE A 106 -7.20 1.72 -7.11
N LEU A 107 -6.30 2.42 -7.79
CA LEU A 107 -6.19 3.88 -7.68
C LEU A 107 -7.48 4.58 -8.10
N GLY A 108 -8.17 4.06 -9.12
CA GLY A 108 -9.49 4.51 -9.55
C GLY A 108 -10.53 4.35 -8.45
N ALA A 109 -10.65 3.16 -7.87
CA ALA A 109 -11.59 2.86 -6.79
C ALA A 109 -11.35 3.72 -5.54
N LEU A 110 -10.09 3.95 -5.17
CA LEU A 110 -9.71 4.84 -4.08
C LEU A 110 -10.10 6.29 -4.37
N GLY A 111 -9.90 6.75 -5.60
CA GLY A 111 -10.31 8.09 -6.04
C GLY A 111 -11.82 8.28 -6.01
N GLU A 112 -12.60 7.34 -6.52
CA GLU A 112 -14.06 7.35 -6.50
C GLU A 112 -14.63 7.37 -5.08
N SER A 113 -13.95 6.71 -4.14
CA SER A 113 -14.31 6.69 -2.72
C SER A 113 -13.72 7.88 -1.93
N ALA A 114 -13.05 8.82 -2.58
CA ALA A 114 -12.36 9.96 -1.98
C ALA A 114 -11.38 9.57 -0.86
N ILE A 115 -10.72 8.42 -0.98
CA ILE A 115 -9.79 7.91 0.01
C ILE A 115 -8.37 8.37 -0.32
N SER A 116 -7.75 9.08 0.63
CA SER A 116 -6.34 9.46 0.51
C SER A 116 -5.45 8.24 0.31
N HIS A 117 -4.60 8.29 -0.70
CA HIS A 117 -3.66 7.20 -0.99
C HIS A 117 -2.29 7.74 -1.42
N GLN A 118 -1.26 6.96 -1.15
CA GLN A 118 0.13 7.32 -1.46
C GLN A 118 0.85 6.12 -2.05
N ILE A 119 1.61 6.33 -3.12
CA ILE A 119 2.42 5.27 -3.74
C ILE A 119 3.70 5.05 -2.96
N VAL A 120 4.01 3.78 -2.73
CA VAL A 120 5.29 3.32 -2.19
C VAL A 120 5.91 2.36 -3.19
N LEU A 121 7.03 2.74 -3.78
CA LEU A 121 7.81 1.84 -4.63
C LEU A 121 8.59 0.88 -3.74
N THR A 122 8.38 -0.41 -3.96
CA THR A 122 9.11 -1.49 -3.28
C THR A 122 10.25 -2.01 -4.15
N LYS A 123 11.19 -2.72 -3.55
CA LYS A 123 12.34 -3.32 -4.24
C LYS A 123 13.17 -2.30 -5.02
N ALA A 124 13.30 -1.10 -4.45
CA ALA A 124 14.05 -0.01 -5.10
C ALA A 124 15.54 -0.33 -5.28
N ASP A 125 16.10 -1.19 -4.43
CA ASP A 125 17.45 -1.73 -4.53
C ASP A 125 17.72 -2.48 -5.85
N ALA A 126 16.68 -3.05 -6.47
CA ALA A 126 16.77 -3.80 -7.72
C ALA A 126 16.70 -2.92 -8.97
N VAL A 127 16.64 -1.60 -8.83
CA VAL A 127 16.52 -0.64 -9.94
C VAL A 127 17.68 0.35 -9.92
N LYS A 128 18.27 0.60 -11.09
CA LYS A 128 19.36 1.58 -11.23
C LYS A 128 18.83 3.00 -10.86
N PRO A 129 19.66 3.86 -10.21
CA PRO A 129 19.22 5.18 -9.75
C PRO A 129 18.58 6.06 -10.84
N ALA A 130 19.15 6.07 -12.06
CA ALA A 130 18.61 6.86 -13.16
C ALA A 130 17.21 6.36 -13.59
N ALA A 131 17.02 5.05 -13.72
CA ALA A 131 15.74 4.44 -14.06
C ALA A 131 14.70 4.65 -12.93
N LEU A 132 15.12 4.63 -11.67
CA LEU A 132 14.25 4.92 -10.53
C LEU A 132 13.77 6.37 -10.55
N THR A 133 14.66 7.31 -10.83
CA THR A 133 14.33 8.74 -10.96
C THR A 133 13.29 8.97 -12.06
N GLU A 134 13.47 8.38 -13.24
CA GLU A 134 12.49 8.48 -14.33
C GLU A 134 11.13 7.87 -13.94
N ARG A 135 11.15 6.75 -13.26
CA ARG A 135 9.92 6.08 -12.81
C ARG A 135 9.15 6.94 -11.82
N ILE A 136 9.83 7.55 -10.86
CA ILE A 136 9.22 8.48 -9.89
C ILE A 136 8.62 9.67 -10.61
N ALA A 137 9.32 10.27 -11.56
CA ALA A 137 8.81 11.41 -12.34
C ALA A 137 7.55 11.05 -13.13
N GLY A 138 7.54 9.89 -13.80
CA GLY A 138 6.38 9.38 -14.53
C GLY A 138 5.18 9.10 -13.63
N LEU A 139 5.42 8.55 -12.43
CA LEU A 139 4.36 8.33 -11.43
C LEU A 139 3.79 9.65 -10.93
N LYS A 140 4.62 10.62 -10.57
CA LYS A 140 4.16 11.94 -10.12
C LYS A 140 3.28 12.63 -11.16
N ALA A 141 3.62 12.55 -12.44
CA ALA A 141 2.81 13.08 -13.53
C ALA A 141 1.43 12.43 -13.62
N LYS A 142 1.34 11.11 -13.42
CA LYS A 142 0.07 10.38 -13.36
C LYS A 142 -0.75 10.74 -12.13
N LEU A 143 -0.11 10.84 -10.96
CA LEU A 143 -0.77 11.16 -9.70
C LEU A 143 -1.30 12.59 -9.65
N ALA A 144 -0.67 13.54 -10.35
CA ALA A 144 -1.15 14.92 -10.45
C ALA A 144 -2.57 15.04 -11.01
N LYS A 145 -3.04 14.03 -11.75
CA LYS A 145 -4.40 13.94 -12.30
C LYS A 145 -5.40 13.25 -11.37
N ARG A 146 -4.98 12.84 -10.18
CA ARG A 146 -5.79 12.09 -9.20
C ARG A 146 -5.91 12.89 -7.89
N PRO A 147 -7.03 13.57 -7.64
CA PRO A 147 -7.17 14.48 -6.49
C PRO A 147 -6.97 13.82 -5.12
N ALA A 148 -7.33 12.55 -4.97
CA ALA A 148 -7.15 11.82 -3.72
C ALA A 148 -5.75 11.24 -3.53
N ALA A 149 -4.89 11.31 -4.55
CA ALA A 149 -3.52 10.83 -4.47
C ALA A 149 -2.62 11.86 -3.76
N PHE A 150 -1.86 11.38 -2.77
CA PHE A 150 -0.81 12.19 -2.17
C PHE A 150 0.34 12.33 -3.17
N PRO A 151 0.87 13.56 -3.40
CA PRO A 151 1.78 13.81 -4.52
C PRO A 151 3.19 13.23 -4.33
N GLU A 152 3.60 12.93 -3.11
CA GLU A 152 4.91 12.36 -2.80
C GLU A 152 4.90 10.85 -3.05
N VAL A 153 5.88 10.37 -3.82
CA VAL A 153 6.16 8.95 -4.02
C VAL A 153 7.31 8.54 -3.10
N LEU A 154 7.06 7.54 -2.26
CA LEU A 154 8.09 6.96 -1.39
C LEU A 154 8.76 5.77 -2.08
N THR A 155 10.04 5.57 -1.78
CA THR A 155 10.80 4.41 -2.25
C THR A 155 11.30 3.61 -1.07
N THR A 156 11.20 2.29 -1.14
CA THR A 156 11.61 1.39 -0.06
C THR A 156 12.32 0.16 -0.61
N SER A 157 13.19 -0.39 0.23
CA SER A 157 13.74 -1.73 0.08
C SER A 157 13.67 -2.44 1.42
N SER A 158 12.97 -3.56 1.47
CA SER A 158 12.94 -4.41 2.66
C SER A 158 14.22 -5.23 2.82
N HIS A 159 15.04 -5.31 1.76
CA HIS A 159 16.31 -6.04 1.76
C HIS A 159 17.41 -5.31 2.54
N ASP A 160 17.58 -4.01 2.29
CA ASP A 160 18.60 -3.17 2.93
C ASP A 160 18.03 -2.12 3.88
N SER A 161 16.71 -2.13 4.08
CA SER A 161 15.95 -1.20 4.92
C SER A 161 15.98 0.26 4.44
N ALA A 162 16.42 0.53 3.22
CA ALA A 162 16.36 1.88 2.64
C ALA A 162 14.91 2.35 2.50
N GLY A 163 14.66 3.62 2.83
CA GLY A 163 13.34 4.25 2.76
C GLY A 163 12.36 3.86 3.86
N ILE A 164 12.68 2.87 4.71
CA ILE A 164 11.82 2.49 5.84
C ILE A 164 11.71 3.62 6.89
N PRO A 165 12.81 4.32 7.27
CA PRO A 165 12.71 5.48 8.16
C PRO A 165 11.83 6.60 7.59
N GLU A 166 11.91 6.87 6.30
CA GLU A 166 11.11 7.88 5.60
C GLU A 166 9.63 7.52 5.59
N LEU A 167 9.30 6.25 5.36
CA LEU A 167 7.93 5.77 5.45
C LEU A 167 7.38 5.89 6.87
N ARG A 168 8.17 5.55 7.89
CA ARG A 168 7.79 5.75 9.30
C ARG A 168 7.53 7.22 9.61
N ALA A 169 8.38 8.11 9.12
CA ALA A 169 8.22 9.55 9.29
C ALA A 169 6.95 10.08 8.62
N ALA A 170 6.62 9.60 7.41
CA ALA A 170 5.40 9.95 6.69
C ALA A 170 4.14 9.51 7.46
N ILE A 171 4.15 8.30 8.02
CA ILE A 171 3.06 7.79 8.87
C ILE A 171 2.93 8.61 10.14
N ALA A 172 4.04 8.94 10.79
CA ALA A 172 4.03 9.75 12.02
C ALA A 172 3.46 11.15 11.77
N ARG A 173 3.81 11.81 10.66
CA ARG A 173 3.21 13.09 10.25
C ARG A 173 1.71 12.99 10.06
N LEU A 174 1.25 11.97 9.32
CA LEU A 174 -0.17 11.72 9.07
C LEU A 174 -0.94 11.53 10.39
N LEU A 175 -0.36 10.81 11.36
CA LEU A 175 -0.95 10.65 12.69
C LEU A 175 -1.03 11.97 13.46
N GLY A 176 -0.02 12.83 13.36
CA GLY A 176 -0.02 14.15 13.96
C GLY A 176 -1.14 15.02 13.40
N GLU A 177 -1.30 15.07 12.09
CA GLU A 177 -2.35 15.83 11.38
C GLU A 177 -3.77 15.37 11.74
N ARG A 178 -3.97 14.08 12.02
CA ARG A 178 -5.28 13.51 12.38
C ARG A 178 -5.67 13.73 13.84
N ARG A 179 -4.71 14.11 14.69
CA ARG A 179 -4.92 14.35 16.12
C ARG A 179 -5.03 15.83 16.47
N ALA A 180 -4.61 16.70 15.56
CA ALA A 180 -4.73 18.15 15.68
C ALA A 180 -6.16 18.60 15.36
#